data_4f263734461473b9c571af780528792c
#
_entry.id   4f263734461473b9c571af780528792c
#
_cell.length_a   1.000
_cell.length_b   1.000
_cell.length_c   1.000
_cell.angle_alpha   90.00
_cell.angle_beta   90.00
_cell.angle_gamma   90.00
#
_symmetry.space_group_name_H-M   'P 1'
#
loop_
_entity.id
_entity.type
_entity.pdbx_description
1 polymer ?
#
loop_
_entity_poly.entity_id
_entity_poly.type
_entity_poly.pdbx_seq_one_letter_code
_entity_poly.pdbx_strand_id
1 'polypeptide(L)'
;MLQNPVHKQVDLAEALLDIVPKLLRRLRADIPHSEASEVDPEWRNVVELHATPGQLTLLGILVEHERCSMQELAEYLAVAPSTTTAMVKRLLAQGYIERSHDEVNWRTVWVKPTESGRQAVSAFHRARLHSLKFRIDRLTNTERVNIMAALPALQHLVEE
;
A
#
# COMPACT_ATOMS: atom_id res chain seq x y z
N MET A 1 -29.66 18.16 -41.41
CA MET A 1 -28.45 17.37 -41.12
C MET A 1 -27.98 17.78 -39.73
N LEU A 2 -28.43 17.06 -38.69
CA LEU A 2 -28.02 17.31 -37.33
C LEU A 2 -26.79 16.41 -37.06
N GLN A 3 -25.62 17.02 -36.91
CA GLN A 3 -24.41 16.32 -36.49
C GLN A 3 -24.60 15.89 -35.05
N ASN A 4 -24.69 14.61 -34.87
CA ASN A 4 -24.67 13.94 -33.57
C ASN A 4 -23.28 14.20 -32.94
N PRO A 5 -23.16 14.79 -31.73
CA PRO A 5 -21.88 14.93 -31.07
C PRO A 5 -21.39 13.53 -30.74
N VAL A 6 -20.28 13.10 -31.34
CA VAL A 6 -19.55 11.89 -30.98
C VAL A 6 -19.16 12.05 -29.53
N HIS A 7 -19.96 11.47 -28.62
CA HIS A 7 -19.51 11.20 -27.26
C HIS A 7 -18.29 10.29 -27.39
N LYS A 8 -17.11 10.87 -27.19
CA LYS A 8 -15.87 10.12 -27.07
C LYS A 8 -16.11 9.13 -25.94
N GLN A 9 -16.38 7.88 -26.29
CA GLN A 9 -16.57 6.80 -25.32
C GLN A 9 -15.24 6.72 -24.58
N VAL A 10 -15.23 7.18 -23.33
CA VAL A 10 -14.03 7.15 -22.49
C VAL A 10 -13.69 5.67 -22.29
N ASP A 11 -12.53 5.27 -22.75
CA ASP A 11 -12.05 3.91 -22.48
C ASP A 11 -11.88 3.77 -20.95
N LEU A 12 -12.66 2.85 -20.37
CA LEU A 12 -12.68 2.65 -18.93
C LEU A 12 -11.30 2.23 -18.42
N ALA A 13 -10.56 1.43 -19.20
CA ALA A 13 -9.21 1.00 -18.85
C ALA A 13 -8.24 2.20 -18.81
N GLU A 14 -8.26 3.05 -19.83
CA GLU A 14 -7.45 4.29 -19.84
C GLU A 14 -7.81 5.20 -18.65
N ALA A 15 -9.09 5.35 -18.35
CA ALA A 15 -9.54 6.18 -17.23
C ALA A 15 -9.06 5.64 -15.89
N LEU A 16 -9.13 4.33 -15.67
CA LEU A 16 -8.64 3.68 -14.45
C LEU A 16 -7.11 3.79 -14.32
N LEU A 17 -6.37 3.55 -15.41
CA LEU A 17 -4.91 3.70 -15.45
C LEU A 17 -4.47 5.14 -15.14
N ASP A 18 -5.26 6.13 -15.48
CA ASP A 18 -4.98 7.54 -15.17
C ASP A 18 -5.36 7.91 -13.72
N ILE A 19 -6.52 7.49 -13.24
CA ILE A 19 -7.08 7.93 -11.95
C ILE A 19 -6.46 7.19 -10.77
N VAL A 20 -6.31 5.85 -10.85
CA VAL A 20 -5.85 5.04 -9.71
C VAL A 20 -4.46 5.45 -9.21
N PRO A 21 -3.43 5.61 -10.08
CA PRO A 21 -2.12 6.07 -9.61
C PRO A 21 -2.14 7.48 -8.99
N LYS A 22 -2.97 8.38 -9.56
CA LYS A 22 -3.13 9.74 -9.03
C LYS A 22 -3.77 9.72 -7.63
N LEU A 23 -4.81 8.91 -7.45
CA LEU A 23 -5.45 8.73 -6.15
C LEU A 23 -4.46 8.17 -5.11
N LEU A 24 -3.76 7.09 -5.44
CA LEU A 24 -2.75 6.49 -4.55
C LEU A 24 -1.63 7.47 -4.19
N ARG A 25 -1.16 8.27 -5.15
CA ARG A 25 -0.16 9.31 -4.89
C ARG A 25 -0.69 10.39 -3.95
N ARG A 26 -1.93 10.81 -4.13
CA ARG A 26 -2.59 11.80 -3.26
C ARG A 26 -2.76 11.29 -1.83
N LEU A 27 -3.22 10.05 -1.66
CA LEU A 27 -3.35 9.43 -0.35
C LEU A 27 -2.02 9.27 0.39
N ARG A 28 -0.89 9.22 -0.36
CA ARG A 28 0.45 9.21 0.22
C ARG A 28 0.94 10.60 0.58
N ALA A 29 0.62 11.60 -0.24
CA ALA A 29 1.05 12.99 -0.02
C ALA A 29 0.34 13.64 1.18
N ASP A 30 -0.87 13.19 1.50
CA ASP A 30 -1.64 13.68 2.67
C ASP A 30 -1.14 13.11 4.00
N ILE A 31 -0.19 12.18 3.96
CA ILE A 31 0.44 11.66 5.16
C ILE A 31 1.38 12.74 5.71
N PRO A 32 1.13 13.28 6.91
CA PRO A 32 1.94 14.35 7.46
C PRO A 32 3.40 13.90 7.61
N HIS A 33 4.33 14.62 7.01
CA HIS A 33 5.74 14.25 7.02
C HIS A 33 6.51 14.78 8.23
N SER A 34 5.95 15.66 9.06
CA SER A 34 6.71 16.20 10.19
C SER A 34 5.98 16.85 11.35
N GLU A 35 4.74 17.35 11.28
CA GLU A 35 4.26 18.23 12.36
C GLU A 35 2.84 17.97 12.88
N ALA A 36 2.17 16.92 12.47
CA ALA A 36 0.86 16.58 13.02
C ALA A 36 1.01 15.93 14.41
N SER A 37 1.45 16.71 15.38
CA SER A 37 1.66 16.28 16.78
C SER A 37 0.36 15.93 17.53
N GLU A 38 -0.78 15.98 16.87
CA GLU A 38 -2.08 15.59 17.44
C GLU A 38 -2.64 14.28 16.85
N VAL A 39 -1.98 13.72 15.85
CA VAL A 39 -2.39 12.46 15.22
C VAL A 39 -1.55 11.33 15.83
N ASP A 40 -2.21 10.42 16.52
CA ASP A 40 -1.74 9.12 17.04
C ASP A 40 -0.21 9.00 17.31
N PRO A 41 0.23 8.84 18.57
CA PRO A 41 1.65 8.67 18.92
C PRO A 41 2.37 7.57 18.14
N GLU A 42 1.65 6.52 17.71
CA GLU A 42 2.18 5.45 16.88
C GLU A 42 2.55 5.93 15.47
N TRP A 43 1.94 7.02 15.00
CA TRP A 43 2.25 7.63 13.72
C TRP A 43 3.65 8.26 13.68
N ARG A 44 4.16 8.77 14.80
CA ARG A 44 5.55 9.27 14.88
C ARG A 44 6.54 8.19 14.45
N ASN A 45 6.31 6.96 14.87
CA ASN A 45 7.17 5.83 14.50
C ASN A 45 7.19 5.56 12.99
N VAL A 46 6.06 5.81 12.28
CA VAL A 46 6.00 5.64 10.81
C VAL A 46 6.68 6.79 10.08
N VAL A 47 6.58 8.01 10.59
CA VAL A 47 7.30 9.18 10.03
C VAL A 47 8.80 9.05 10.29
N GLU A 48 9.19 8.65 11.49
CA GLU A 48 10.58 8.36 11.84
C GLU A 48 11.16 7.18 11.05
N LEU A 49 10.29 6.29 10.53
CA LEU A 49 10.70 5.18 9.69
C LEU A 49 11.48 5.60 8.44
N HIS A 50 11.28 6.82 7.94
CA HIS A 50 11.81 7.27 6.65
C HIS A 50 11.66 6.19 5.55
N ALA A 51 10.61 5.36 5.68
CA ALA A 51 10.40 4.24 4.78
C ALA A 51 9.90 4.71 3.44
N THR A 52 10.51 4.20 2.39
CA THR A 52 10.01 4.41 1.04
C THR A 52 8.68 3.66 0.85
N PRO A 53 7.83 4.10 -0.09
CA PRO A 53 6.59 3.38 -0.42
C PRO A 53 6.80 1.88 -0.69
N GLY A 54 7.90 1.51 -1.35
CA GLY A 54 8.24 0.11 -1.60
C GLY A 54 8.53 -0.68 -0.33
N GLN A 55 9.19 -0.07 0.65
CA GLN A 55 9.46 -0.69 1.95
C GLN A 55 8.18 -0.91 2.76
N LEU A 56 7.24 0.04 2.72
CA LEU A 56 5.94 -0.11 3.36
C LEU A 56 5.09 -1.20 2.67
N THR A 57 5.18 -1.31 1.34
CA THR A 57 4.53 -2.40 0.59
C THR A 57 5.12 -3.75 0.98
N LEU A 58 6.45 -3.88 1.03
CA LEU A 58 7.14 -5.09 1.47
C LEU A 58 6.70 -5.49 2.89
N LEU A 59 6.69 -4.54 3.79
CA LEU A 59 6.27 -4.78 5.18
C LEU A 59 4.80 -5.20 5.27
N GLY A 60 3.92 -4.61 4.44
CA GLY A 60 2.52 -5.01 4.30
C GLY A 60 2.37 -6.47 3.85
N ILE A 61 3.11 -6.88 2.82
CA ILE A 61 3.15 -8.27 2.34
C ILE A 61 3.57 -9.22 3.47
N LEU A 62 4.61 -8.86 4.22
CA LEU A 62 5.06 -9.68 5.36
C LEU A 62 4.02 -9.79 6.48
N VAL A 63 3.24 -8.73 6.73
CA VAL A 63 2.15 -8.76 7.71
C VAL A 63 1.00 -9.64 7.25
N GLU A 64 0.71 -9.65 5.95
CA GLU A 64 -0.35 -10.46 5.34
C GLU A 64 0.00 -11.96 5.32
N HIS A 65 1.23 -12.30 4.91
CA HIS A 65 1.70 -13.69 4.77
C HIS A 65 2.41 -14.25 6.00
N GLU A 66 2.57 -13.45 7.06
CA GLU A 66 3.28 -13.75 8.30
C GLU A 66 4.78 -14.02 8.14
N ARG A 67 5.20 -14.67 7.08
CA ARG A 67 6.60 -14.88 6.70
C ARG A 67 6.73 -15.09 5.19
N CYS A 68 7.85 -14.67 4.63
CA CYS A 68 8.19 -14.92 3.23
C CYS A 68 9.68 -15.22 3.10
N SER A 69 10.04 -16.00 2.09
CA SER A 69 11.41 -16.10 1.60
C SER A 69 11.80 -14.86 0.81
N MET A 70 13.10 -14.70 0.54
CA MET A 70 13.59 -13.59 -0.29
C MET A 70 13.07 -13.68 -1.74
N GLN A 71 12.82 -14.88 -2.24
CA GLN A 71 12.31 -15.11 -3.58
C GLN A 71 10.84 -14.70 -3.67
N GLU A 72 9.99 -15.18 -2.76
CA GLU A 72 8.57 -14.81 -2.70
C GLU A 72 8.38 -13.30 -2.58
N LEU A 73 9.20 -12.62 -1.74
CA LEU A 73 9.15 -11.17 -1.63
C LEU A 73 9.48 -10.46 -2.94
N ALA A 74 10.44 -10.96 -3.71
CA ALA A 74 10.79 -10.38 -5.01
C ALA A 74 9.65 -10.57 -6.03
N GLU A 75 9.00 -11.73 -6.01
CA GLU A 75 7.85 -12.06 -6.85
C GLU A 75 6.62 -11.18 -6.51
N TYR A 76 6.23 -11.11 -5.24
CA TYR A 76 5.11 -10.27 -4.79
C TYR A 76 5.31 -8.77 -5.08
N LEU A 77 6.55 -8.30 -4.97
CA LEU A 77 6.88 -6.90 -5.24
C LEU A 77 7.06 -6.61 -6.74
N ALA A 78 7.18 -7.64 -7.57
CA ALA A 78 7.51 -7.54 -8.98
C ALA A 78 8.77 -6.67 -9.24
N VAL A 79 9.81 -6.83 -8.40
CA VAL A 79 11.09 -6.09 -8.49
C VAL A 79 12.28 -7.05 -8.55
N ALA A 80 13.43 -6.52 -8.99
CA ALA A 80 14.66 -7.30 -9.01
C ALA A 80 15.07 -7.79 -7.60
N PRO A 81 15.62 -9.02 -7.46
CA PRO A 81 16.07 -9.57 -6.18
C PRO A 81 17.08 -8.67 -5.42
N SER A 82 17.90 -7.94 -6.14
CA SER A 82 18.84 -6.95 -5.54
C SER A 82 18.09 -5.81 -4.85
N THR A 83 17.01 -5.33 -5.44
CA THR A 83 16.15 -4.28 -4.87
C THR A 83 15.45 -4.79 -3.60
N THR A 84 14.88 -6.00 -3.64
CA THR A 84 14.29 -6.67 -2.47
C THR A 84 15.31 -6.81 -1.35
N THR A 85 16.52 -7.27 -1.67
CA THR A 85 17.61 -7.41 -0.70
C THR A 85 17.95 -6.08 -0.02
N ALA A 86 18.03 -4.98 -0.78
CA ALA A 86 18.32 -3.66 -0.23
C ALA A 86 17.19 -3.18 0.70
N MET A 87 15.92 -3.39 0.33
CA MET A 87 14.78 -3.03 1.17
C MET A 87 14.74 -3.86 2.46
N VAL A 88 14.91 -5.17 2.37
CA VAL A 88 14.97 -6.07 3.52
C VAL A 88 16.11 -5.70 4.47
N LYS A 89 17.32 -5.43 3.95
CA LYS A 89 18.46 -5.00 4.76
C LYS A 89 18.15 -3.74 5.57
N ARG A 90 17.45 -2.77 4.97
CA ARG A 90 17.09 -1.53 5.64
C ARG A 90 16.05 -1.75 6.73
N LEU A 91 14.99 -2.52 6.46
CA LEU A 91 13.95 -2.82 7.45
C LEU A 91 14.48 -3.67 8.61
N LEU A 92 15.45 -4.57 8.35
CA LEU A 92 16.17 -5.32 9.40
C LEU A 92 16.97 -4.36 10.31
N ALA A 93 17.72 -3.43 9.72
CA ALA A 93 18.51 -2.45 10.48
C ALA A 93 17.62 -1.54 11.34
N GLN A 94 16.37 -1.32 10.93
CA GLN A 94 15.38 -0.52 11.66
C GLN A 94 14.55 -1.34 12.67
N GLY A 95 14.73 -2.67 12.74
CA GLY A 95 14.02 -3.54 13.69
C GLY A 95 12.56 -3.82 13.32
N TYR A 96 12.10 -3.52 12.10
CA TYR A 96 10.73 -3.76 11.67
C TYR A 96 10.47 -5.19 11.15
N ILE A 97 11.52 -5.86 10.81
CA ILE A 97 11.51 -7.27 10.40
C ILE A 97 12.64 -8.02 11.07
N GLU A 98 12.52 -9.33 11.10
CA GLU A 98 13.55 -10.25 11.59
C GLU A 98 13.75 -11.41 10.62
N ARG A 99 14.89 -12.09 10.75
CA ARG A 99 15.19 -13.30 10.01
C ARG A 99 15.08 -14.51 10.92
N SER A 100 14.51 -15.60 10.40
CA SER A 100 14.54 -16.90 11.05
C SER A 100 14.96 -17.96 10.04
N HIS A 101 15.64 -19.00 10.51
CA HIS A 101 15.90 -20.16 9.70
C HIS A 101 14.72 -21.13 9.78
N ASP A 102 14.50 -21.86 8.69
CA ASP A 102 13.53 -22.93 8.69
C ASP A 102 14.03 -24.08 9.59
N GLU A 103 13.14 -24.65 10.40
CA GLU A 103 13.51 -25.71 11.35
C GLU A 103 13.88 -27.03 10.66
N VAL A 104 13.33 -27.28 9.47
CA VAL A 104 13.57 -28.49 8.69
C VAL A 104 14.69 -28.31 7.69
N ASN A 105 14.74 -27.13 7.05
CA ASN A 105 15.75 -26.80 6.06
C ASN A 105 16.46 -25.49 6.43
N TRP A 106 17.51 -25.59 7.22
CA TRP A 106 18.29 -24.47 7.72
C TRP A 106 18.87 -23.53 6.62
N ARG A 107 18.90 -23.99 5.37
CA ARG A 107 19.30 -23.17 4.21
C ARG A 107 18.22 -22.18 3.80
N THR A 108 16.97 -22.44 4.17
CA THR A 108 15.87 -21.52 3.91
C THR A 108 15.83 -20.45 4.99
N VAL A 109 15.96 -19.21 4.58
CA VAL A 109 15.86 -18.03 5.46
C VAL A 109 14.50 -17.39 5.25
N TRP A 110 13.73 -17.36 6.31
CA TRP A 110 12.46 -16.64 6.35
C TRP A 110 12.64 -15.22 6.86
N VAL A 111 11.91 -14.29 6.29
CA VAL A 111 11.75 -12.92 6.76
C VAL A 111 10.37 -12.80 7.37
N LYS A 112 10.26 -12.25 8.59
CA LYS A 112 9.00 -12.05 9.31
C LYS A 112 8.90 -10.61 9.81
N PRO A 113 7.67 -10.07 9.96
CA PRO A 113 7.49 -8.78 10.61
C PRO A 113 7.69 -8.92 12.12
N THR A 114 8.33 -7.94 12.74
CA THR A 114 8.33 -7.78 14.20
C THR A 114 7.02 -7.14 14.66
N GLU A 115 6.80 -7.06 15.98
CA GLU A 115 5.66 -6.32 16.53
C GLU A 115 5.70 -4.84 16.10
N SER A 116 6.86 -4.21 16.14
CA SER A 116 7.06 -2.84 15.62
C SER A 116 6.72 -2.73 14.14
N GLY A 117 7.03 -3.75 13.33
CA GLY A 117 6.65 -3.80 11.93
C GLY A 117 5.14 -3.87 11.72
N ARG A 118 4.43 -4.71 12.49
CA ARG A 118 2.96 -4.80 12.45
C ARG A 118 2.30 -3.48 12.83
N GLN A 119 2.78 -2.84 13.89
CA GLN A 119 2.31 -1.53 14.34
C GLN A 119 2.53 -0.46 13.27
N ALA A 120 3.68 -0.45 12.61
CA ALA A 120 3.98 0.50 11.53
C ALA A 120 3.02 0.34 10.34
N VAL A 121 2.74 -0.89 9.90
CA VAL A 121 1.75 -1.18 8.84
C VAL A 121 0.35 -0.73 9.26
N SER A 122 -0.05 -1.04 10.50
CA SER A 122 -1.35 -0.65 11.03
C SER A 122 -1.52 0.87 11.07
N ALA A 123 -0.52 1.60 11.57
CA ALA A 123 -0.54 3.06 11.62
C ALA A 123 -0.58 3.67 10.20
N PHE A 124 0.19 3.15 9.27
CA PHE A 124 0.16 3.57 7.85
C PHE A 124 -1.22 3.33 7.22
N HIS A 125 -1.84 2.19 7.49
CA HIS A 125 -3.18 1.89 7.01
C HIS A 125 -4.22 2.87 7.57
N ARG A 126 -4.17 3.15 8.89
CA ARG A 126 -5.08 4.12 9.54
C ARG A 126 -4.97 5.52 8.93
N ALA A 127 -3.75 5.98 8.67
CA ALA A 127 -3.55 7.30 8.06
C ALA A 127 -4.11 7.37 6.63
N ARG A 128 -3.87 6.34 5.82
CA ARG A 128 -4.46 6.27 4.47
C ARG A 128 -5.99 6.24 4.52
N LEU A 129 -6.54 5.48 5.46
CA LEU A 129 -7.99 5.42 5.67
C LEU A 129 -8.55 6.78 6.06
N HIS A 130 -7.88 7.49 6.96
CA HIS A 130 -8.27 8.85 7.37
C HIS A 130 -8.27 9.81 6.17
N SER A 131 -7.17 9.84 5.41
CA SER A 131 -7.06 10.68 4.20
C SER A 131 -8.13 10.34 3.17
N LEU A 132 -8.41 9.06 2.96
CA LEU A 132 -9.45 8.62 2.01
C LEU A 132 -10.85 9.02 2.50
N LYS A 133 -11.17 8.82 3.78
CA LYS A 133 -12.45 9.26 4.38
C LYS A 133 -12.66 10.76 4.18
N PHE A 134 -11.67 11.58 4.52
CA PHE A 134 -11.74 13.04 4.34
C PHE A 134 -12.06 13.43 2.89
N ARG A 135 -11.52 12.71 1.90
CA ARG A 135 -11.82 12.95 0.48
C ARG A 135 -13.22 12.50 0.10
N ILE A 136 -13.65 11.33 0.59
CA ILE A 136 -14.99 10.79 0.36
C ILE A 136 -16.07 11.73 0.94
N ASP A 137 -15.80 12.33 2.10
CA ASP A 137 -16.75 13.26 2.74
C ASP A 137 -16.99 14.54 1.94
N ARG A 138 -16.08 14.89 1.03
CA ARG A 138 -16.22 16.04 0.12
C ARG A 138 -16.99 15.73 -1.16
N LEU A 139 -17.32 14.46 -1.39
CA LEU A 139 -18.13 14.03 -2.52
C LEU A 139 -19.62 14.28 -2.26
N THR A 140 -20.36 14.49 -3.32
CA THR A 140 -21.83 14.49 -3.27
C THR A 140 -22.38 13.11 -2.93
N ASN A 141 -23.63 13.04 -2.46
CA ASN A 141 -24.29 11.77 -2.18
C ASN A 141 -24.35 10.87 -3.43
N THR A 142 -24.61 11.45 -4.60
CA THR A 142 -24.67 10.70 -5.87
C THR A 142 -23.32 10.09 -6.21
N GLU A 143 -22.22 10.83 -6.07
CA GLU A 143 -20.86 10.31 -6.32
C GLU A 143 -20.50 9.19 -5.35
N ARG A 144 -20.84 9.33 -4.07
CA ARG A 144 -20.62 8.26 -3.06
C ARG A 144 -21.39 6.98 -3.41
N VAL A 145 -22.65 7.09 -3.82
CA VAL A 145 -23.48 5.95 -4.25
C VAL A 145 -22.87 5.29 -5.49
N ASN A 146 -22.41 6.07 -6.47
CA ASN A 146 -21.79 5.54 -7.69
C ASN A 146 -20.49 4.78 -7.39
N ILE A 147 -19.64 5.31 -6.51
CA ILE A 147 -18.40 4.61 -6.07
C ILE A 147 -18.78 3.31 -5.34
N MET A 148 -19.75 3.36 -4.43
CA MET A 148 -20.17 2.17 -3.69
C MET A 148 -20.70 1.09 -4.62
N ALA A 149 -21.48 1.45 -5.63
CA ALA A 149 -22.00 0.53 -6.64
C ALA A 149 -20.90 -0.08 -7.54
N ALA A 150 -19.77 0.61 -7.72
CA ALA A 150 -18.65 0.13 -8.51
C ALA A 150 -17.72 -0.82 -7.75
N LEU A 151 -17.75 -0.85 -6.40
CA LEU A 151 -16.81 -1.64 -5.59
C LEU A 151 -16.79 -3.14 -5.94
N PRO A 152 -17.94 -3.84 -6.15
CA PRO A 152 -17.90 -5.25 -6.52
C PRO A 152 -17.17 -5.51 -7.83
N ALA A 153 -17.39 -4.65 -8.83
CA ALA A 153 -16.70 -4.78 -10.12
C ALA A 153 -15.18 -4.52 -10.00
N LEU A 154 -14.79 -3.57 -9.16
CA LEU A 154 -13.36 -3.31 -8.88
C LEU A 154 -12.70 -4.45 -8.10
N GLN A 155 -13.44 -5.12 -7.22
CA GLN A 155 -12.95 -6.32 -6.52
C GLN A 155 -12.66 -7.45 -7.50
N HIS A 156 -13.57 -7.75 -8.44
CA HIS A 156 -13.35 -8.77 -9.47
C HIS A 156 -12.09 -8.51 -10.33
N LEU A 157 -11.69 -7.24 -10.53
CA LEU A 157 -10.45 -6.91 -11.26
C LEU A 157 -9.17 -7.25 -10.49
N VAL A 158 -9.27 -7.53 -9.19
CA VAL A 158 -8.12 -7.81 -8.31
C VAL A 158 -8.02 -9.28 -7.96
N GLU A 159 -9.13 -10.02 -8.03
CA GLU A 159 -9.24 -11.43 -7.61
C GLU A 159 -8.84 -12.44 -8.70
N GLU A 160 -8.51 -12.02 -9.93
CA GLU A 160 -7.95 -12.88 -10.99
C GLU A 160 -6.40 -12.87 -10.96
#